data_42efbb541e83640ddbce24b02131f9b7
#
_entry.id   42efbb541e83640ddbce24b02131f9b7
#
_cell.length_a   1.000
_cell.length_b   1.000
_cell.length_c   1.000
_cell.angle_alpha   90.00
_cell.angle_beta   90.00
_cell.angle_gamma   90.00
#
_symmetry.space_group_name_H-M   'P 1'
#
loop_
_entity.id
_entity.type
_entity.pdbx_description
1 polymer ?
#
loop_
_entity_poly.entity_id
_entity_poly.type
_entity_poly.pdbx_seq_one_letter_code
_entity_poly.pdbx_strand_id
1 'polypeptide(L)'
;MELPLTPLEFARRTRKLYPEREAVIDGDLRFTYEQFFSRCDRWSNALLSLGVKQGDRVAYIAPNTHAMLESFYAIPQIGAICVPINYRLTPKDFVYLINHSGARVVCVHSDYLDAVDSVRSELSCVTAFVALEGVRDGWLDYETLLHDAGSDFIPANIAESDLISINYTSGTTSRPKGVMITHRNAYLNVVGTLIHHPMSVSDRYLWTLPMFHANGWTFVWIVTAVGGAHICLRKVDPAEVFKLVQQERVSMFCAAPTVLIGIANAPEQMRSGSPRGLRVLTAGAPPAAATIERVEGELGWMITHAYGLTETSPFITICEPRPEHDALSPGDRATIKACQGVELLTSGELTVVDENDKEVPHDGETLGEIVVRGNVVMKGYFNDPDATSQVMRGGWFHTGDAAVIHPNGYAEIRDRLKDVIISGGENISSIEVEGVMLRHPAVQEVALVGLPHERWGEAPHAFVVLKAGATAGEQELREFARENLAHFKAPHGVTFLSELPKTATGKIQKFVLRGRPAIVKQ
;
A
#
# COMPACT_ATOMS: atom_id res chain seq x y z
N MET A 1 34.65 -3.88 -9.84
CA MET A 1 33.61 -3.95 -10.89
C MET A 1 32.27 -3.95 -10.15
N GLU A 2 31.47 -2.92 -10.33
CA GLU A 2 30.22 -2.74 -9.61
C GLU A 2 29.04 -2.96 -10.55
N LEU A 3 27.94 -3.50 -10.02
CA LEU A 3 26.63 -3.56 -10.68
C LEU A 3 25.67 -2.63 -9.93
N PRO A 4 24.79 -1.92 -10.65
CA PRO A 4 23.80 -1.06 -10.00
C PRO A 4 22.83 -1.88 -9.14
N LEU A 5 22.43 -1.34 -7.99
CA LEU A 5 21.38 -1.91 -7.16
C LEU A 5 20.02 -1.67 -7.84
N THR A 6 19.54 -2.68 -8.56
CA THR A 6 18.27 -2.62 -9.30
C THR A 6 17.48 -3.92 -9.16
N PRO A 7 16.14 -3.86 -9.01
CA PRO A 7 15.30 -5.05 -9.03
C PRO A 7 15.42 -5.89 -10.31
N LEU A 8 15.93 -5.31 -11.40
CA LEU A 8 16.18 -6.06 -12.64
C LEU A 8 17.24 -7.15 -12.47
N GLU A 9 18.16 -7.02 -11.50
CA GLU A 9 19.11 -8.07 -11.15
C GLU A 9 18.42 -9.31 -10.55
N PHE A 10 17.31 -9.11 -9.82
CA PHE A 10 16.48 -10.23 -9.37
C PHE A 10 15.85 -10.96 -10.56
N ALA A 11 15.31 -10.20 -11.52
CA ALA A 11 14.75 -10.74 -12.76
C ALA A 11 15.80 -11.53 -13.56
N ARG A 12 17.01 -10.97 -13.73
CA ARG A 12 18.12 -11.65 -14.42
C ARG A 12 18.46 -12.99 -13.74
N ARG A 13 18.53 -13.01 -12.39
CA ARG A 13 18.77 -14.25 -11.64
C ARG A 13 17.65 -15.27 -11.85
N THR A 14 16.40 -14.84 -11.77
CA THR A 14 15.23 -15.73 -11.87
C THR A 14 15.06 -16.29 -13.27
N ARG A 15 15.29 -15.49 -14.34
CA ARG A 15 15.36 -15.98 -15.73
C ARG A 15 16.32 -17.16 -15.87
N LYS A 16 17.48 -17.08 -15.22
CA LYS A 16 18.53 -18.12 -15.32
C LYS A 16 18.18 -19.37 -14.52
N LEU A 17 17.60 -19.23 -13.33
CA LEU A 17 17.45 -20.33 -12.39
C LEU A 17 16.11 -21.06 -12.49
N TYR A 18 15.06 -20.36 -12.90
CA TYR A 18 13.68 -20.85 -12.81
C TYR A 18 12.84 -20.67 -14.09
N PRO A 19 13.39 -20.85 -15.32
CA PRO A 19 12.67 -20.52 -16.56
C PRO A 19 11.36 -21.28 -16.71
N GLU A 20 11.33 -22.56 -16.33
CA GLU A 20 10.18 -23.45 -16.50
C GLU A 20 9.15 -23.37 -15.36
N ARG A 21 9.46 -22.64 -14.29
CA ARG A 21 8.52 -22.52 -13.15
C ARG A 21 7.36 -21.61 -13.50
N GLU A 22 6.18 -21.95 -12.95
CA GLU A 22 4.99 -21.09 -13.03
C GLU A 22 5.29 -19.75 -12.35
N ALA A 23 5.19 -18.67 -13.10
CA ALA A 23 5.48 -17.32 -12.67
C ALA A 23 4.22 -16.54 -12.38
N VAL A 24 3.23 -16.59 -13.29
CA VAL A 24 2.03 -15.75 -13.22
C VAL A 24 0.79 -16.56 -13.56
N ILE A 25 -0.23 -16.37 -12.74
CA ILE A 25 -1.59 -16.90 -12.92
C ILE A 25 -2.54 -15.70 -12.94
N ASP A 26 -3.27 -15.50 -14.06
CA ASP A 26 -4.25 -14.44 -14.23
C ASP A 26 -5.53 -15.03 -14.83
N GLY A 27 -6.48 -15.39 -13.97
CA GLY A 27 -7.63 -16.19 -14.37
C GLY A 27 -7.21 -17.55 -14.92
N ASP A 28 -7.55 -17.80 -16.18
CA ASP A 28 -7.17 -19.04 -16.88
C ASP A 28 -5.78 -18.97 -17.54
N LEU A 29 -5.18 -17.78 -17.61
CA LEU A 29 -3.85 -17.60 -18.17
C LEU A 29 -2.79 -18.06 -17.18
N ARG A 30 -1.80 -18.80 -17.66
CA ARG A 30 -0.65 -19.26 -16.88
C ARG A 30 0.63 -19.08 -17.69
N PHE A 31 1.60 -18.45 -17.07
CA PHE A 31 2.90 -18.20 -17.69
C PHE A 31 4.02 -18.79 -16.83
N THR A 32 4.96 -19.45 -17.48
CA THR A 32 6.27 -19.73 -16.87
C THR A 32 7.10 -18.46 -16.80
N TYR A 33 8.21 -18.45 -16.03
CA TYR A 33 9.13 -17.31 -16.00
C TYR A 33 9.74 -17.03 -17.37
N GLU A 34 10.04 -18.06 -18.17
CA GLU A 34 10.51 -17.89 -19.55
C GLU A 34 9.48 -17.14 -20.40
N GLN A 35 8.22 -17.58 -20.36
CA GLN A 35 7.13 -16.93 -21.08
C GLN A 35 6.87 -15.51 -20.59
N PHE A 36 6.81 -15.32 -19.28
CA PHE A 36 6.61 -14.01 -18.66
C PHE A 36 7.69 -13.01 -19.07
N PHE A 37 8.95 -13.40 -18.98
CA PHE A 37 10.02 -12.49 -19.35
C PHE A 37 10.17 -12.30 -20.87
N SER A 38 9.83 -13.30 -21.68
CA SER A 38 9.75 -13.11 -23.14
C SER A 38 8.69 -12.04 -23.48
N ARG A 39 7.56 -12.03 -22.78
CA ARG A 39 6.53 -10.98 -22.93
C ARG A 39 7.06 -9.61 -22.49
N CYS A 40 7.77 -9.53 -21.35
CA CYS A 40 8.42 -8.29 -20.91
C CYS A 40 9.41 -7.76 -21.95
N ASP A 41 10.23 -8.62 -22.56
CA ASP A 41 11.21 -8.23 -23.58
C ASP A 41 10.54 -7.72 -24.86
N ARG A 42 9.48 -8.40 -25.31
CA ARG A 42 8.65 -7.96 -26.44
C ARG A 42 7.97 -6.63 -26.17
N TRP A 43 7.45 -6.45 -24.95
CA TRP A 43 6.85 -5.19 -24.56
C TRP A 43 7.87 -4.04 -24.51
N SER A 44 9.09 -4.30 -24.06
CA SER A 44 10.19 -3.34 -24.15
C SER A 44 10.46 -2.89 -25.58
N ASN A 45 10.56 -3.84 -26.52
CA ASN A 45 10.75 -3.53 -27.93
C ASN A 45 9.57 -2.78 -28.54
N ALA A 46 8.34 -3.13 -28.18
CA ALA A 46 7.15 -2.41 -28.62
C ALA A 46 7.18 -0.95 -28.13
N LEU A 47 7.55 -0.71 -26.87
CA LEU A 47 7.71 0.64 -26.34
C LEU A 47 8.80 1.44 -27.06
N LEU A 48 9.95 0.82 -27.35
CA LEU A 48 11.01 1.44 -28.16
C LEU A 48 10.50 1.81 -29.55
N SER A 49 9.70 0.94 -30.20
CA SER A 49 9.08 1.18 -31.51
C SER A 49 8.06 2.33 -31.46
N LEU A 50 7.39 2.53 -30.34
CA LEU A 50 6.50 3.67 -30.09
C LEU A 50 7.28 4.96 -29.75
N GLY A 51 8.61 4.93 -29.78
CA GLY A 51 9.50 6.06 -29.57
C GLY A 51 9.77 6.41 -28.12
N VAL A 52 9.49 5.49 -27.17
CA VAL A 52 9.86 5.65 -25.77
C VAL A 52 11.38 5.59 -25.62
N LYS A 53 11.95 6.50 -24.87
CA LYS A 53 13.39 6.63 -24.60
C LYS A 53 13.67 6.53 -23.11
N GLN A 54 14.94 6.33 -22.76
CA GLN A 54 15.39 6.40 -21.37
C GLN A 54 14.96 7.72 -20.71
N GLY A 55 14.38 7.64 -19.52
CA GLY A 55 13.82 8.75 -18.79
C GLY A 55 12.39 9.16 -19.20
N ASP A 56 11.81 8.60 -20.27
CA ASP A 56 10.39 8.82 -20.59
C ASP A 56 9.48 8.07 -19.60
N ARG A 57 8.26 8.54 -19.45
CA ARG A 57 7.25 7.96 -18.55
C ARG A 57 6.21 7.21 -19.36
N VAL A 58 5.85 6.02 -18.84
CA VAL A 58 4.77 5.18 -19.36
C VAL A 58 3.75 4.99 -18.23
N ALA A 59 2.52 5.46 -18.45
CA ALA A 59 1.45 5.39 -17.48
C ALA A 59 0.61 4.12 -17.66
N TYR A 60 0.22 3.51 -16.54
CA TYR A 60 -0.63 2.33 -16.48
C TYR A 60 -1.87 2.58 -15.63
N ILE A 61 -3.05 2.30 -16.18
CA ILE A 61 -4.35 2.34 -15.51
C ILE A 61 -4.95 0.93 -15.61
N ALA A 62 -4.63 0.07 -14.66
CA ALA A 62 -5.02 -1.34 -14.68
C ALA A 62 -5.20 -1.91 -13.28
N PRO A 63 -6.10 -2.91 -13.10
CA PRO A 63 -6.13 -3.73 -11.90
C PRO A 63 -4.94 -4.70 -11.88
N ASN A 64 -4.93 -5.61 -10.91
CA ASN A 64 -3.88 -6.62 -10.78
C ASN A 64 -4.01 -7.67 -11.90
N THR A 65 -3.27 -7.48 -12.98
CA THR A 65 -3.20 -8.38 -14.14
C THR A 65 -1.75 -8.71 -14.48
N HIS A 66 -1.54 -9.72 -15.33
CA HIS A 66 -0.22 -10.03 -15.87
C HIS A 66 0.40 -8.83 -16.61
N ALA A 67 -0.39 -8.10 -17.42
CA ALA A 67 0.09 -6.93 -18.13
C ALA A 67 0.55 -5.79 -17.20
N MET A 68 -0.14 -5.61 -16.05
CA MET A 68 0.30 -4.68 -15.02
C MET A 68 1.61 -5.14 -14.38
N LEU A 69 1.77 -6.44 -14.12
CA LEU A 69 3.02 -6.98 -13.57
C LEU A 69 4.19 -6.86 -14.57
N GLU A 70 3.96 -7.13 -15.84
CA GLU A 70 4.94 -6.99 -16.92
C GLU A 70 5.51 -5.56 -17.00
N SER A 71 4.70 -4.53 -16.69
CA SER A 71 5.12 -3.13 -16.73
C SER A 71 6.29 -2.81 -15.79
N PHE A 72 6.38 -3.48 -14.63
CA PHE A 72 7.42 -3.26 -13.62
C PHE A 72 8.79 -3.85 -14.03
N TYR A 73 8.86 -4.56 -15.16
CA TYR A 73 10.08 -5.09 -15.75
C TYR A 73 10.35 -4.48 -17.12
N ALA A 74 9.38 -4.51 -18.01
CA ALA A 74 9.53 -4.07 -19.38
C ALA A 74 9.89 -2.57 -19.50
N ILE A 75 9.26 -1.72 -18.68
CA ILE A 75 9.51 -0.28 -18.71
C ILE A 75 10.90 0.06 -18.14
N PRO A 76 11.26 -0.40 -16.92
CA PRO A 76 12.56 -0.06 -16.35
C PRO A 76 13.75 -0.66 -17.12
N GLN A 77 13.64 -1.83 -17.75
CA GLN A 77 14.77 -2.43 -18.46
C GLN A 77 15.20 -1.66 -19.72
N ILE A 78 14.37 -0.76 -20.23
CA ILE A 78 14.74 0.21 -21.28
C ILE A 78 15.08 1.60 -20.70
N GLY A 79 15.20 1.71 -19.37
CA GLY A 79 15.50 2.96 -18.67
C GLY A 79 14.34 3.96 -18.63
N ALA A 80 13.14 3.54 -19.02
CA ALA A 80 11.93 4.34 -18.88
C ALA A 80 11.34 4.21 -17.46
N ILE A 81 10.41 5.10 -17.12
CA ILE A 81 9.87 5.25 -15.78
C ILE A 81 8.41 4.79 -15.76
N CYS A 82 8.09 3.82 -14.91
CA CYS A 82 6.71 3.37 -14.73
C CYS A 82 5.91 4.39 -13.91
N VAL A 83 4.71 4.74 -14.38
CA VAL A 83 3.76 5.60 -13.66
C VAL A 83 2.47 4.81 -13.43
N PRO A 84 2.42 4.00 -12.37
CA PRO A 84 1.24 3.22 -12.06
C PRO A 84 0.17 4.11 -11.43
N ILE A 85 -0.95 4.27 -12.13
CA ILE A 85 -2.05 5.16 -11.74
C ILE A 85 -3.17 4.34 -11.10
N ASN A 86 -3.73 4.86 -10.03
CA ASN A 86 -4.91 4.30 -9.40
C ASN A 86 -6.11 4.33 -10.35
N TYR A 87 -6.55 3.18 -10.80
CA TYR A 87 -7.65 3.02 -11.76
C TYR A 87 -9.04 3.42 -11.22
N ARG A 88 -9.15 3.66 -9.90
CA ARG A 88 -10.42 4.06 -9.25
C ARG A 88 -10.60 5.58 -9.18
N LEU A 89 -9.68 6.34 -9.77
CA LEU A 89 -9.74 7.79 -9.84
C LEU A 89 -10.70 8.24 -10.94
N THR A 90 -11.06 9.53 -10.90
CA THR A 90 -11.94 10.12 -11.90
C THR A 90 -11.20 10.48 -13.19
N PRO A 91 -11.88 10.65 -14.33
CA PRO A 91 -11.26 11.13 -15.57
C PRO A 91 -10.46 12.44 -15.39
N LYS A 92 -10.95 13.37 -14.59
CA LYS A 92 -10.25 14.64 -14.29
C LYS A 92 -8.92 14.41 -13.54
N ASP A 93 -8.88 13.42 -12.65
CA ASP A 93 -7.66 13.05 -11.97
C ASP A 93 -6.66 12.47 -12.97
N PHE A 94 -7.12 11.64 -13.92
CA PHE A 94 -6.26 11.10 -14.98
C PHE A 94 -5.61 12.20 -15.81
N VAL A 95 -6.37 13.26 -16.18
CA VAL A 95 -5.81 14.41 -16.89
C VAL A 95 -4.65 15.02 -16.11
N TYR A 96 -4.85 15.27 -14.82
CA TYR A 96 -3.79 15.84 -13.98
C TYR A 96 -2.57 14.94 -13.89
N LEU A 97 -2.75 13.66 -13.54
CA LEU A 97 -1.65 12.75 -13.28
C LEU A 97 -0.83 12.44 -14.54
N ILE A 98 -1.50 12.22 -15.66
CA ILE A 98 -0.85 11.93 -16.94
C ILE A 98 -0.07 13.14 -17.45
N ASN A 99 -0.68 14.32 -17.47
CA ASN A 99 0.00 15.54 -17.93
C ASN A 99 1.12 15.97 -16.96
N HIS A 100 0.90 15.89 -15.64
CA HIS A 100 1.93 16.23 -14.67
C HIS A 100 3.15 15.30 -14.77
N SER A 101 2.93 13.99 -14.92
CA SER A 101 4.02 13.04 -15.14
C SER A 101 4.67 13.22 -16.51
N GLY A 102 3.98 13.81 -17.48
CA GLY A 102 4.40 13.90 -18.87
C GLY A 102 4.53 12.52 -19.53
N ALA A 103 3.61 11.60 -19.22
CA ALA A 103 3.62 10.25 -19.76
C ALA A 103 3.40 10.26 -21.28
N ARG A 104 4.30 9.63 -22.03
CA ARG A 104 4.22 9.56 -23.50
C ARG A 104 3.30 8.45 -24.00
N VAL A 105 3.26 7.33 -23.27
CA VAL A 105 2.40 6.19 -23.56
C VAL A 105 1.48 5.98 -22.36
N VAL A 106 0.20 5.74 -22.65
CA VAL A 106 -0.81 5.43 -21.65
C VAL A 106 -1.40 4.06 -21.96
N CYS A 107 -1.24 3.12 -21.05
CA CYS A 107 -1.71 1.75 -21.14
C CYS A 107 -2.93 1.58 -20.22
N VAL A 108 -4.05 1.15 -20.76
CA VAL A 108 -5.33 1.15 -20.04
C VAL A 108 -6.02 -0.21 -20.18
N HIS A 109 -6.47 -0.74 -19.05
CA HIS A 109 -7.31 -1.94 -19.03
C HIS A 109 -8.71 -1.66 -19.61
N SER A 110 -9.32 -2.65 -20.21
CA SER A 110 -10.63 -2.55 -20.89
C SER A 110 -11.71 -1.85 -20.07
N ASP A 111 -11.76 -2.10 -18.76
CA ASP A 111 -12.76 -1.51 -17.85
C ASP A 111 -12.68 0.02 -17.71
N TYR A 112 -11.56 0.63 -18.11
CA TYR A 112 -11.29 2.07 -17.92
C TYR A 112 -11.07 2.83 -19.21
N LEU A 113 -11.20 2.19 -20.39
CA LEU A 113 -11.01 2.83 -21.69
C LEU A 113 -11.97 4.01 -21.89
N ASP A 114 -13.26 3.84 -21.57
CA ASP A 114 -14.26 4.92 -21.71
C ASP A 114 -13.94 6.12 -20.84
N ALA A 115 -13.43 5.89 -19.62
CA ALA A 115 -13.03 6.97 -18.71
C ALA A 115 -11.86 7.78 -19.28
N VAL A 116 -10.87 7.13 -19.91
CA VAL A 116 -9.74 7.82 -20.54
C VAL A 116 -10.14 8.44 -21.86
N ASP A 117 -10.97 7.79 -22.67
CA ASP A 117 -11.48 8.37 -23.94
C ASP A 117 -12.24 9.67 -23.70
N SER A 118 -13.01 9.76 -22.61
CA SER A 118 -13.78 10.96 -22.27
C SER A 118 -12.91 12.23 -22.07
N VAL A 119 -11.62 12.06 -21.78
CA VAL A 119 -10.65 13.13 -21.52
C VAL A 119 -9.44 13.09 -22.45
N ARG A 120 -9.45 12.22 -23.43
CA ARG A 120 -8.30 11.95 -24.33
C ARG A 120 -7.75 13.22 -25.00
N SER A 121 -8.63 14.13 -25.41
CA SER A 121 -8.24 15.41 -26.03
C SER A 121 -7.47 16.35 -25.09
N GLU A 122 -7.55 16.15 -23.78
CA GLU A 122 -6.87 16.93 -22.77
C GLU A 122 -5.46 16.36 -22.41
N LEU A 123 -5.12 15.17 -22.93
CA LEU A 123 -3.87 14.46 -22.66
C LEU A 123 -2.79 14.85 -23.67
N SER A 124 -2.33 16.10 -23.62
CA SER A 124 -1.48 16.72 -24.65
C SER A 124 -0.06 16.13 -24.77
N CYS A 125 0.44 15.47 -23.74
CA CYS A 125 1.77 14.85 -23.73
C CYS A 125 1.80 13.42 -24.32
N VAL A 126 0.62 12.79 -24.51
CA VAL A 126 0.51 11.38 -24.88
C VAL A 126 0.63 11.22 -26.39
N THR A 127 1.54 10.36 -26.82
CA THR A 127 1.79 10.03 -28.23
C THR A 127 1.19 8.68 -28.64
N ALA A 128 0.91 7.80 -27.68
CA ALA A 128 0.31 6.48 -27.95
C ALA A 128 -0.61 6.04 -26.80
N PHE A 129 -1.76 5.47 -27.17
CA PHE A 129 -2.72 4.87 -26.26
C PHE A 129 -2.80 3.38 -26.56
N VAL A 130 -2.62 2.55 -25.53
CA VAL A 130 -2.58 1.09 -25.63
C VAL A 130 -3.67 0.47 -24.77
N ALA A 131 -4.55 -0.31 -25.39
CA ALA A 131 -5.53 -1.14 -24.69
C ALA A 131 -4.87 -2.44 -24.24
N LEU A 132 -4.87 -2.72 -22.93
CA LEU A 132 -4.21 -3.89 -22.34
C LEU A 132 -5.00 -5.18 -22.53
N GLU A 133 -6.31 -5.08 -22.68
CA GLU A 133 -7.19 -6.20 -22.98
C GLU A 133 -8.27 -5.75 -23.98
N GLY A 134 -8.49 -6.59 -24.98
CA GLY A 134 -9.50 -6.37 -26.01
C GLY A 134 -9.13 -5.29 -27.03
N VAL A 135 -9.85 -5.29 -28.13
CA VAL A 135 -9.63 -4.35 -29.25
C VAL A 135 -10.54 -3.14 -29.08
N ARG A 136 -9.96 -1.94 -29.19
CA ARG A 136 -10.70 -0.66 -29.13
C ARG A 136 -10.31 0.20 -30.34
N ASP A 137 -11.30 0.73 -31.04
CA ASP A 137 -11.05 1.60 -32.18
C ASP A 137 -10.27 2.86 -31.77
N GLY A 138 -9.23 3.17 -32.53
CA GLY A 138 -8.32 4.28 -32.22
C GLY A 138 -7.31 4.01 -31.10
N TRP A 139 -7.23 2.78 -30.58
CA TRP A 139 -6.24 2.34 -29.62
C TRP A 139 -5.32 1.28 -30.26
N LEU A 140 -4.07 1.22 -29.81
CA LEU A 140 -3.17 0.12 -30.11
C LEU A 140 -3.51 -1.08 -29.21
N ASP A 141 -3.49 -2.27 -29.76
CA ASP A 141 -3.75 -3.50 -29.01
C ASP A 141 -2.45 -4.06 -28.42
N TYR A 142 -2.45 -4.30 -27.11
CA TYR A 142 -1.28 -4.74 -26.37
C TYR A 142 -0.73 -6.08 -26.87
N GLU A 143 -1.60 -7.08 -27.05
CA GLU A 143 -1.18 -8.42 -27.47
C GLU A 143 -0.66 -8.42 -28.92
N THR A 144 -1.26 -7.62 -29.80
CA THR A 144 -0.77 -7.43 -31.15
C THR A 144 0.63 -6.79 -31.16
N LEU A 145 0.83 -5.75 -30.35
CA LEU A 145 2.15 -5.12 -30.22
C LEU A 145 3.21 -6.11 -29.70
N LEU A 146 2.87 -6.97 -28.76
CA LEU A 146 3.78 -8.00 -28.27
C LEU A 146 4.05 -9.07 -29.34
N HIS A 147 3.02 -9.49 -30.08
CA HIS A 147 3.16 -10.49 -31.13
C HIS A 147 4.10 -10.00 -32.23
N ASP A 148 3.97 -8.74 -32.64
CA ASP A 148 4.75 -8.16 -33.75
C ASP A 148 6.18 -7.76 -33.32
N ALA A 149 6.42 -7.55 -32.03
CA ALA A 149 7.73 -7.20 -31.51
C ALA A 149 8.63 -8.43 -31.33
N GLY A 150 9.91 -8.29 -31.64
CA GLY A 150 10.95 -9.27 -31.30
C GLY A 150 11.23 -9.27 -29.78
N SER A 151 11.82 -10.36 -29.29
CA SER A 151 12.26 -10.46 -27.90
C SER A 151 13.70 -9.97 -27.67
N ASP A 152 14.47 -9.80 -28.73
CA ASP A 152 15.85 -9.34 -28.62
C ASP A 152 15.91 -7.82 -28.51
N PHE A 153 16.43 -7.31 -27.41
CA PHE A 153 16.66 -5.89 -27.20
C PHE A 153 17.95 -5.66 -26.41
N ILE A 154 18.47 -4.44 -26.48
CA ILE A 154 19.62 -4.03 -25.69
C ILE A 154 19.13 -3.31 -24.45
N PRO A 155 19.32 -3.87 -23.24
CA PRO A 155 18.96 -3.19 -22.00
C PRO A 155 19.66 -1.84 -21.89
N ALA A 156 18.95 -0.87 -21.32
CA ALA A 156 19.53 0.44 -21.06
C ALA A 156 20.65 0.35 -20.01
N ASN A 157 21.62 1.26 -20.11
CA ASN A 157 22.59 1.44 -19.04
C ASN A 157 21.93 2.26 -17.94
N ILE A 158 21.61 1.62 -16.82
CA ILE A 158 20.85 2.18 -15.69
C ILE A 158 21.80 2.47 -14.54
N ALA A 159 21.72 3.69 -14.00
CA ALA A 159 22.30 4.01 -12.70
C ALA A 159 21.29 3.66 -11.59
N GLU A 160 21.76 3.21 -10.44
CA GLU A 160 20.88 2.89 -9.31
C GLU A 160 20.13 4.11 -8.73
N SER A 161 20.58 5.32 -9.06
CA SER A 161 19.92 6.60 -8.75
C SER A 161 18.89 7.05 -9.77
N ASP A 162 18.74 6.32 -10.89
CA ASP A 162 17.71 6.57 -11.88
C ASP A 162 16.34 6.18 -11.30
N LEU A 163 15.28 6.80 -11.84
CA LEU A 163 13.92 6.51 -11.39
C LEU A 163 13.43 5.20 -11.99
N ILE A 164 12.92 4.32 -11.16
CA ILE A 164 12.20 3.12 -11.59
C ILE A 164 10.70 3.40 -11.72
N SER A 165 10.15 4.26 -10.84
CA SER A 165 8.73 4.63 -10.89
C SER A 165 8.46 6.01 -10.28
N ILE A 166 7.31 6.59 -10.66
CA ILE A 166 6.70 7.76 -10.01
C ILE A 166 5.32 7.32 -9.52
N ASN A 167 5.16 7.28 -8.19
CA ASN A 167 3.92 6.87 -7.55
C ASN A 167 3.18 8.07 -6.97
N TYR A 168 1.93 8.27 -7.39
CA TYR A 168 1.15 9.42 -6.91
C TYR A 168 0.45 9.11 -5.58
N THR A 169 0.64 10.00 -4.61
CA THR A 169 -0.07 9.95 -3.33
C THR A 169 -1.35 10.76 -3.38
N SER A 170 -2.41 10.26 -2.78
CA SER A 170 -3.63 11.03 -2.56
C SER A 170 -3.40 12.02 -1.40
N GLY A 171 -2.89 13.19 -1.73
CA GLY A 171 -2.77 14.28 -0.75
C GLY A 171 -4.14 14.62 -0.14
N THR A 172 -4.21 14.77 1.19
CA THR A 172 -5.47 15.10 1.89
C THR A 172 -5.79 16.60 1.87
N THR A 173 -4.88 17.44 1.37
CA THR A 173 -4.99 18.92 1.41
C THR A 173 -4.62 19.63 0.11
N SER A 174 -4.06 18.91 -0.86
CA SER A 174 -3.55 19.47 -2.12
C SER A 174 -3.68 18.45 -3.25
N ARG A 175 -3.30 18.86 -4.46
CA ARG A 175 -3.19 17.94 -5.60
C ARG A 175 -2.26 16.78 -5.29
N PRO A 176 -2.49 15.56 -5.86
CA PRO A 176 -1.60 14.43 -5.69
C PRO A 176 -0.15 14.76 -6.06
N LYS A 177 0.81 14.30 -5.25
CA LYS A 177 2.24 14.49 -5.49
C LYS A 177 2.85 13.23 -6.07
N GLY A 178 3.72 13.36 -7.06
CA GLY A 178 4.45 12.25 -7.67
C GLY A 178 5.71 11.93 -6.88
N VAL A 179 5.71 10.83 -6.14
CA VAL A 179 6.87 10.35 -5.38
C VAL A 179 7.87 9.68 -6.31
N MET A 180 9.10 10.16 -6.35
CA MET A 180 10.18 9.62 -7.17
C MET A 180 10.90 8.47 -6.46
N ILE A 181 10.69 7.23 -6.92
CA ILE A 181 11.35 6.03 -6.41
C ILE A 181 12.50 5.66 -7.34
N THR A 182 13.70 5.47 -6.80
CA THR A 182 14.88 5.05 -7.55
C THR A 182 15.03 3.53 -7.58
N HIS A 183 15.87 3.01 -8.48
CA HIS A 183 16.22 1.59 -8.50
C HIS A 183 16.83 1.13 -7.17
N ARG A 184 17.72 1.95 -6.56
CA ARG A 184 18.32 1.68 -5.24
C ARG A 184 17.25 1.56 -4.15
N ASN A 185 16.30 2.50 -4.11
CA ASN A 185 15.22 2.47 -3.11
C ASN A 185 14.45 1.15 -3.18
N ALA A 186 13.99 0.79 -4.39
CA ALA A 186 13.23 -0.44 -4.61
C ALA A 186 14.05 -1.70 -4.29
N TYR A 187 15.32 -1.76 -4.72
CA TYR A 187 16.20 -2.90 -4.45
C TYR A 187 16.39 -3.14 -2.95
N LEU A 188 16.76 -2.10 -2.19
CA LEU A 188 17.01 -2.23 -0.76
C LEU A 188 15.74 -2.52 0.03
N ASN A 189 14.59 -2.00 -0.41
CA ASN A 189 13.31 -2.33 0.20
C ASN A 189 12.94 -3.80 -0.02
N VAL A 190 13.18 -4.36 -1.22
CA VAL A 190 13.03 -5.80 -1.50
C VAL A 190 13.89 -6.63 -0.56
N VAL A 191 15.19 -6.32 -0.47
CA VAL A 191 16.15 -7.10 0.35
C VAL A 191 15.77 -7.03 1.83
N GLY A 192 15.49 -5.82 2.36
CA GLY A 192 15.08 -5.64 3.74
C GLY A 192 13.80 -6.40 4.07
N THR A 193 12.78 -6.29 3.22
CA THR A 193 11.52 -7.01 3.42
C THR A 193 11.72 -8.53 3.39
N LEU A 194 12.53 -9.06 2.48
CA LEU A 194 12.84 -10.50 2.41
C LEU A 194 13.58 -11.04 3.63
N ILE A 195 14.43 -10.23 4.25
CA ILE A 195 15.13 -10.64 5.47
C ILE A 195 14.17 -10.79 6.64
N HIS A 196 13.26 -9.83 6.82
CA HIS A 196 12.35 -9.80 7.96
C HIS A 196 11.03 -10.56 7.72
N HIS A 197 10.64 -10.72 6.46
CA HIS A 197 9.46 -11.49 6.05
C HIS A 197 9.84 -12.44 4.90
N PRO A 198 10.54 -13.54 5.24
CA PRO A 198 11.18 -14.40 4.25
C PRO A 198 10.16 -15.09 3.32
N MET A 199 10.51 -15.13 2.04
CA MET A 199 9.83 -15.92 1.02
C MET A 199 10.80 -16.88 0.36
N SER A 200 10.26 -17.90 -0.28
CA SER A 200 10.99 -18.95 -0.98
C SER A 200 10.40 -19.24 -2.36
N VAL A 201 11.09 -20.07 -3.10
CA VAL A 201 10.68 -20.53 -4.44
C VAL A 201 9.37 -21.33 -4.43
N SER A 202 8.95 -21.86 -3.29
CA SER A 202 7.69 -22.60 -3.13
C SER A 202 6.49 -21.68 -2.83
N ASP A 203 6.73 -20.41 -2.58
CA ASP A 203 5.65 -19.49 -2.23
C ASP A 203 4.79 -19.11 -3.43
N ARG A 204 3.51 -18.99 -3.14
CA ARG A 204 2.45 -18.60 -4.07
C ARG A 204 1.74 -17.38 -3.49
N TYR A 205 1.94 -16.23 -4.13
CA TYR A 205 1.51 -14.93 -3.64
C TYR A 205 0.20 -14.48 -4.31
N LEU A 206 -0.85 -14.24 -3.51
CA LEU A 206 -2.12 -13.71 -3.99
C LEU A 206 -2.13 -12.18 -3.97
N TRP A 207 -2.44 -11.57 -5.10
CA TRP A 207 -2.51 -10.12 -5.26
C TRP A 207 -3.80 -9.50 -4.74
N THR A 208 -4.00 -9.48 -3.43
CA THR A 208 -5.07 -8.74 -2.76
C THR A 208 -4.77 -7.25 -2.64
N LEU A 209 -3.50 -6.87 -2.70
CA LEU A 209 -3.04 -5.49 -2.71
C LEU A 209 -2.95 -4.96 -4.14
N PRO A 210 -3.40 -3.70 -4.43
CA PRO A 210 -3.20 -3.12 -5.76
C PRO A 210 -1.71 -2.96 -6.12
N MET A 211 -1.30 -3.49 -7.27
CA MET A 211 0.08 -3.39 -7.77
C MET A 211 0.52 -1.93 -7.99
N PHE A 212 -0.40 -1.02 -8.32
CA PHE A 212 -0.10 0.39 -8.53
C PHE A 212 0.30 1.12 -7.23
N HIS A 213 -0.10 0.60 -6.06
CA HIS A 213 0.13 1.28 -4.79
C HIS A 213 1.53 0.99 -4.27
N ALA A 214 2.39 2.01 -4.27
CA ALA A 214 3.82 1.93 -3.95
C ALA A 214 4.43 0.61 -4.48
N ASN A 215 4.24 0.40 -5.79
CA ASN A 215 4.65 -0.77 -6.55
C ASN A 215 4.32 -2.10 -5.84
N GLY A 216 3.01 -2.21 -5.48
CA GLY A 216 2.49 -3.40 -4.82
C GLY A 216 3.26 -3.76 -3.54
N TRP A 217 3.60 -2.74 -2.72
CA TRP A 217 4.43 -2.87 -1.52
C TRP A 217 5.71 -3.65 -1.77
N THR A 218 6.36 -3.38 -2.91
CA THR A 218 7.60 -4.03 -3.37
C THR A 218 7.46 -5.52 -3.75
N PHE A 219 6.30 -6.15 -3.53
CA PHE A 219 6.07 -7.57 -3.84
C PHE A 219 6.05 -7.88 -5.33
N VAL A 220 5.89 -6.90 -6.22
CA VAL A 220 6.08 -7.09 -7.67
C VAL A 220 7.50 -7.60 -7.98
N TRP A 221 8.47 -7.27 -7.15
CA TRP A 221 9.86 -7.72 -7.29
C TRP A 221 10.24 -8.84 -6.30
N ILE A 222 9.69 -8.84 -5.07
CA ILE A 222 9.99 -9.86 -4.04
C ILE A 222 9.64 -11.26 -4.55
N VAL A 223 8.42 -11.46 -5.03
CA VAL A 223 7.95 -12.78 -5.48
C VAL A 223 8.82 -13.29 -6.62
N THR A 224 9.13 -12.41 -7.58
CA THR A 224 10.05 -12.75 -8.67
C THR A 224 11.47 -13.04 -8.18
N ALA A 225 12.01 -12.27 -7.23
CA ALA A 225 13.38 -12.44 -6.73
C ALA A 225 13.63 -13.85 -6.19
N VAL A 226 12.62 -14.45 -5.58
CA VAL A 226 12.70 -15.83 -5.05
C VAL A 226 12.26 -16.90 -6.05
N GLY A 227 11.67 -16.53 -7.18
CA GLY A 227 11.10 -17.48 -8.15
C GLY A 227 9.77 -18.07 -7.71
N GLY A 228 9.02 -17.34 -6.88
CA GLY A 228 7.65 -17.68 -6.44
C GLY A 228 6.61 -17.45 -7.54
N ALA A 229 5.35 -17.79 -7.30
CA ALA A 229 4.27 -17.57 -8.26
C ALA A 229 3.39 -16.37 -7.87
N HIS A 230 3.08 -15.53 -8.85
CA HIS A 230 2.13 -14.42 -8.72
C HIS A 230 0.73 -14.90 -9.12
N ILE A 231 -0.25 -14.75 -8.24
CA ILE A 231 -1.66 -15.06 -8.51
C ILE A 231 -2.42 -13.74 -8.56
N CYS A 232 -2.82 -13.32 -9.75
CA CYS A 232 -3.52 -12.05 -9.98
C CYS A 232 -4.96 -12.13 -9.46
N LEU A 233 -5.40 -11.06 -8.79
CA LEU A 233 -6.78 -10.89 -8.34
C LEU A 233 -7.22 -9.46 -8.65
N ARG A 234 -8.13 -9.31 -9.61
CA ARG A 234 -8.56 -8.00 -10.13
C ARG A 234 -9.42 -7.21 -9.12
N LYS A 235 -10.23 -7.92 -8.35
CA LYS A 235 -11.10 -7.33 -7.33
C LYS A 235 -11.06 -8.18 -6.07
N VAL A 236 -10.78 -7.55 -4.94
CA VAL A 236 -10.75 -8.22 -3.65
C VAL A 236 -12.17 -8.44 -3.14
N ASP A 237 -12.53 -9.70 -2.99
CA ASP A 237 -13.75 -10.18 -2.37
C ASP A 237 -13.40 -11.36 -1.46
N PRO A 238 -13.88 -11.43 -0.20
CA PRO A 238 -13.52 -12.51 0.71
C PRO A 238 -13.80 -13.92 0.15
N ALA A 239 -14.90 -14.13 -0.56
CA ALA A 239 -15.23 -15.43 -1.13
C ALA A 239 -14.20 -15.86 -2.19
N GLU A 240 -13.82 -14.93 -3.07
CA GLU A 240 -12.80 -15.18 -4.08
C GLU A 240 -11.41 -15.39 -3.48
N VAL A 241 -11.07 -14.64 -2.40
CA VAL A 241 -9.82 -14.86 -1.65
C VAL A 241 -9.77 -16.29 -1.09
N PHE A 242 -10.81 -16.76 -0.37
CA PHE A 242 -10.83 -18.11 0.19
C PHE A 242 -10.79 -19.20 -0.89
N LYS A 243 -11.49 -18.98 -2.00
CA LYS A 243 -11.49 -19.88 -3.16
C LYS A 243 -10.07 -20.01 -3.74
N LEU A 244 -9.39 -18.90 -4.03
CA LEU A 244 -8.04 -18.90 -4.59
C LEU A 244 -7.01 -19.44 -3.60
N VAL A 245 -7.16 -19.16 -2.30
CA VAL A 245 -6.30 -19.71 -1.24
C VAL A 245 -6.29 -21.25 -1.31
N GLN A 246 -7.43 -21.87 -1.54
CA GLN A 246 -7.54 -23.34 -1.67
C GLN A 246 -7.10 -23.83 -3.04
N GLN A 247 -7.62 -23.25 -4.13
CA GLN A 247 -7.39 -23.72 -5.49
C GLN A 247 -5.93 -23.56 -5.92
N GLU A 248 -5.34 -22.40 -5.62
CA GLU A 248 -3.98 -22.06 -6.02
C GLU A 248 -2.94 -22.31 -4.91
N ARG A 249 -3.34 -22.89 -3.78
CA ARG A 249 -2.44 -23.16 -2.64
C ARG A 249 -1.64 -21.93 -2.22
N VAL A 250 -2.33 -20.80 -2.10
CA VAL A 250 -1.72 -19.55 -1.67
C VAL A 250 -1.04 -19.73 -0.33
N SER A 251 0.20 -19.30 -0.23
CA SER A 251 0.99 -19.33 1.01
C SER A 251 1.13 -17.96 1.66
N MET A 252 0.93 -16.90 0.89
CA MET A 252 1.13 -15.54 1.34
C MET A 252 0.34 -14.51 0.54
N PHE A 253 -0.05 -13.42 1.20
CA PHE A 253 -0.51 -12.19 0.56
C PHE A 253 -0.29 -10.97 1.46
N CYS A 254 -0.40 -9.77 0.89
CA CYS A 254 -0.45 -8.51 1.66
C CYS A 254 -1.89 -8.03 1.77
N ALA A 255 -2.27 -7.45 2.90
CA ALA A 255 -3.63 -6.96 3.10
C ALA A 255 -3.66 -5.66 3.90
N ALA A 256 -4.42 -4.67 3.43
CA ALA A 256 -4.81 -3.55 4.28
C ALA A 256 -5.72 -4.03 5.43
N PRO A 257 -5.77 -3.33 6.57
CA PRO A 257 -6.62 -3.71 7.70
C PRO A 257 -8.09 -3.92 7.33
N THR A 258 -8.62 -3.15 6.38
CA THR A 258 -10.00 -3.31 5.88
C THR A 258 -10.23 -4.64 5.18
N VAL A 259 -9.24 -5.18 4.49
CA VAL A 259 -9.29 -6.52 3.88
C VAL A 259 -9.27 -7.59 4.97
N LEU A 260 -8.41 -7.43 6.00
CA LEU A 260 -8.38 -8.34 7.16
C LEU A 260 -9.72 -8.37 7.90
N ILE A 261 -10.36 -7.21 8.10
CA ILE A 261 -11.69 -7.11 8.71
C ILE A 261 -12.71 -7.87 7.85
N GLY A 262 -12.69 -7.69 6.53
CA GLY A 262 -13.57 -8.43 5.61
C GLY A 262 -13.38 -9.95 5.70
N ILE A 263 -12.13 -10.41 5.75
CA ILE A 263 -11.76 -11.82 5.91
C ILE A 263 -12.24 -12.36 7.28
N ALA A 264 -11.98 -11.64 8.36
CA ALA A 264 -12.39 -12.03 9.71
C ALA A 264 -13.91 -12.12 9.86
N ASN A 265 -14.66 -11.26 9.15
CA ASN A 265 -16.12 -11.22 9.18
C ASN A 265 -16.79 -12.11 8.11
N ALA A 266 -16.02 -12.80 7.28
CA ALA A 266 -16.59 -13.73 6.29
C ALA A 266 -17.38 -14.84 6.98
N PRO A 267 -18.46 -15.36 6.37
CA PRO A 267 -19.25 -16.47 6.90
C PRO A 267 -18.37 -17.67 7.27
N GLU A 268 -18.72 -18.37 8.36
CA GLU A 268 -17.97 -19.53 8.85
C GLU A 268 -17.77 -20.60 7.77
N GLN A 269 -18.77 -20.81 6.93
CA GLN A 269 -18.70 -21.76 5.80
C GLN A 269 -17.58 -21.45 4.80
N MET A 270 -17.25 -20.16 4.60
CA MET A 270 -16.14 -19.74 3.74
C MET A 270 -14.78 -19.90 4.45
N ARG A 271 -14.75 -19.66 5.75
CA ARG A 271 -13.55 -19.74 6.58
C ARG A 271 -13.16 -21.19 6.91
N SER A 272 -14.17 -22.06 6.98
CA SER A 272 -14.04 -23.50 7.23
C SER A 272 -13.20 -24.17 6.15
N GLY A 273 -12.14 -24.92 6.57
CA GLY A 273 -11.24 -25.59 5.63
C GLY A 273 -10.14 -24.71 5.05
N SER A 274 -10.05 -23.45 5.45
CA SER A 274 -8.89 -22.60 5.08
C SER A 274 -7.58 -23.21 5.62
N PRO A 275 -6.49 -23.25 4.81
CA PRO A 275 -5.22 -23.78 5.27
C PRO A 275 -4.68 -22.91 6.41
N ARG A 276 -4.12 -23.56 7.45
CA ARG A 276 -3.42 -22.86 8.53
C ARG A 276 -2.00 -22.50 8.11
N GLY A 277 -1.41 -21.50 8.77
CA GLY A 277 -0.02 -21.11 8.52
C GLY A 277 0.19 -20.21 7.31
N LEU A 278 -0.89 -19.74 6.67
CA LEU A 278 -0.80 -18.72 5.63
C LEU A 278 -0.27 -17.42 6.24
N ARG A 279 0.67 -16.77 5.55
CA ARG A 279 1.32 -15.55 6.02
C ARG A 279 0.68 -14.33 5.41
N VAL A 280 0.37 -13.34 6.24
CA VAL A 280 -0.21 -12.07 5.79
C VAL A 280 0.63 -10.92 6.31
N LEU A 281 1.14 -10.09 5.39
CA LEU A 281 1.74 -8.81 5.74
C LEU A 281 0.66 -7.73 5.67
N THR A 282 0.43 -7.04 6.78
CA THR A 282 -0.52 -5.92 6.85
C THR A 282 0.20 -4.59 7.01
N ALA A 283 -0.31 -3.56 6.36
CA ALA A 283 0.23 -2.21 6.41
C ALA A 283 -0.79 -1.19 5.86
N GLY A 284 -0.38 0.07 5.70
CA GLY A 284 -1.16 1.16 5.10
C GLY A 284 -2.07 1.89 6.10
N ALA A 285 -2.42 1.26 7.20
CA ALA A 285 -3.02 1.84 8.40
C ALA A 285 -2.73 0.91 9.58
N PRO A 286 -2.75 1.39 10.83
CA PRO A 286 -2.60 0.53 12.00
C PRO A 286 -3.72 -0.52 12.06
N PRO A 287 -3.41 -1.83 12.15
CA PRO A 287 -4.41 -2.86 12.33
C PRO A 287 -4.90 -2.87 13.79
N ALA A 288 -6.18 -3.13 14.00
CA ALA A 288 -6.69 -3.34 15.34
C ALA A 288 -6.19 -4.68 15.91
N ALA A 289 -5.69 -4.68 17.15
CA ALA A 289 -5.23 -5.89 17.85
C ALA A 289 -6.29 -7.00 17.86
N ALA A 290 -7.55 -6.64 18.11
CA ALA A 290 -8.68 -7.59 18.08
C ALA A 290 -8.87 -8.28 16.71
N THR A 291 -8.58 -7.58 15.61
CA THR A 291 -8.64 -8.17 14.27
C THR A 291 -7.49 -9.16 14.06
N ILE A 292 -6.28 -8.81 14.51
CA ILE A 292 -5.11 -9.70 14.47
C ILE A 292 -5.39 -10.97 15.28
N GLU A 293 -5.79 -10.82 16.54
CA GLU A 293 -6.09 -11.93 17.45
C GLU A 293 -7.12 -12.89 16.84
N ARG A 294 -8.17 -12.32 16.26
CA ARG A 294 -9.24 -13.09 15.64
C ARG A 294 -8.77 -13.87 14.41
N VAL A 295 -8.05 -13.23 13.49
CA VAL A 295 -7.53 -13.90 12.28
C VAL A 295 -6.54 -15.00 12.65
N GLU A 296 -5.63 -14.74 13.59
CA GLU A 296 -4.66 -15.75 14.05
C GLU A 296 -5.33 -16.90 14.81
N GLY A 297 -6.30 -16.60 15.67
CA GLY A 297 -7.01 -17.62 16.47
C GLY A 297 -7.93 -18.49 15.63
N GLU A 298 -8.81 -17.87 14.84
CA GLU A 298 -9.85 -18.59 14.08
C GLU A 298 -9.31 -19.25 12.81
N LEU A 299 -8.45 -18.58 12.03
CA LEU A 299 -7.92 -19.10 10.77
C LEU A 299 -6.56 -19.76 10.93
N GLY A 300 -5.82 -19.46 12.00
CA GLY A 300 -4.44 -19.91 12.20
C GLY A 300 -3.47 -19.32 11.17
N TRP A 301 -3.81 -18.16 10.60
CA TRP A 301 -2.94 -17.39 9.73
C TRP A 301 -1.93 -16.60 10.57
N MET A 302 -0.82 -16.23 9.99
CA MET A 302 0.24 -15.51 10.69
C MET A 302 0.27 -14.07 10.20
N ILE A 303 -0.03 -13.12 11.08
CA ILE A 303 -0.03 -11.69 10.75
C ILE A 303 1.30 -11.07 11.12
N THR A 304 1.89 -10.36 10.16
CA THR A 304 3.03 -9.47 10.37
C THR A 304 2.62 -8.05 10.01
N HIS A 305 2.88 -7.08 10.87
CA HIS A 305 2.61 -5.68 10.59
C HIS A 305 3.88 -4.97 10.14
N ALA A 306 3.78 -4.19 9.07
CA ALA A 306 4.83 -3.32 8.58
C ALA A 306 4.30 -1.90 8.42
N TYR A 307 5.20 -0.92 8.54
CA TYR A 307 4.88 0.48 8.35
C TYR A 307 5.80 1.12 7.33
N GLY A 308 5.26 2.10 6.67
CA GLY A 308 5.95 2.98 5.74
C GLY A 308 4.98 3.79 4.89
N LEU A 309 5.54 4.57 3.99
CA LEU A 309 4.84 5.50 3.12
C LEU A 309 5.28 5.27 1.68
N THR A 310 4.57 5.85 0.72
CA THR A 310 5.05 5.87 -0.67
C THR A 310 6.44 6.51 -0.74
N GLU A 311 6.65 7.55 0.07
CA GLU A 311 7.90 8.31 0.21
C GLU A 311 9.07 7.48 0.77
N THR A 312 8.81 6.26 1.26
CA THR A 312 9.84 5.36 1.81
C THR A 312 9.93 4.01 1.08
N SER A 313 9.30 3.86 -0.08
CA SER A 313 9.48 2.87 -1.15
C SER A 313 9.12 1.39 -0.89
N PRO A 314 8.11 0.98 -0.11
CA PRO A 314 7.35 1.74 0.86
C PRO A 314 7.77 1.52 2.31
N PHE A 315 8.34 0.34 2.70
CA PHE A 315 8.52 -0.06 4.09
C PHE A 315 9.74 0.56 4.76
N ILE A 316 9.54 0.98 6.02
CA ILE A 316 10.60 1.44 6.90
C ILE A 316 10.77 0.48 8.06
N THR A 317 9.64 0.07 8.67
CA THR A 317 9.65 -0.78 9.86
C THR A 317 8.81 -2.03 9.67
N ILE A 318 9.09 -2.99 10.52
CA ILE A 318 8.31 -4.22 10.67
C ILE A 318 8.18 -4.54 12.16
N CYS A 319 7.03 -5.04 12.56
CA CYS A 319 6.84 -5.55 13.91
C CYS A 319 7.49 -6.93 14.03
N GLU A 320 8.77 -6.96 14.38
CA GLU A 320 9.53 -8.20 14.55
C GLU A 320 8.99 -9.02 15.70
N PRO A 321 8.77 -10.34 15.53
CA PRO A 321 8.52 -11.22 16.66
C PRO A 321 9.81 -11.38 17.50
N ARG A 322 9.67 -11.43 18.82
CA ARG A 322 10.77 -11.73 19.74
C ARG A 322 10.44 -12.97 20.56
N PRO A 323 11.45 -13.74 20.98
CA PRO A 323 11.22 -14.98 21.75
C PRO A 323 10.37 -14.78 23.01
N GLU A 324 10.52 -13.65 23.69
CA GLU A 324 9.73 -13.30 24.88
C GLU A 324 8.24 -13.12 24.61
N HIS A 325 7.86 -12.83 23.36
CA HIS A 325 6.44 -12.69 22.99
C HIS A 325 5.70 -14.03 22.95
N ASP A 326 6.39 -15.15 22.83
CA ASP A 326 5.77 -16.48 22.77
C ASP A 326 5.11 -16.88 24.10
N ALA A 327 5.58 -16.32 25.21
CA ALA A 327 5.03 -16.55 26.54
C ALA A 327 3.77 -15.70 26.84
N LEU A 328 3.45 -14.72 26.00
CA LEU A 328 2.32 -13.81 26.21
C LEU A 328 0.99 -14.44 25.82
N SER A 329 -0.10 -13.90 26.38
CA SER A 329 -1.45 -14.24 25.93
C SER A 329 -1.66 -13.87 24.44
N PRO A 330 -2.60 -14.53 23.73
CA PRO A 330 -2.91 -14.15 22.35
C PRO A 330 -3.27 -12.66 22.19
N GLY A 331 -4.03 -12.08 23.12
CA GLY A 331 -4.40 -10.67 23.12
C GLY A 331 -3.20 -9.73 23.31
N ASP A 332 -2.29 -10.04 24.23
CA ASP A 332 -1.08 -9.24 24.44
C ASP A 332 -0.15 -9.30 23.23
N ARG A 333 0.02 -10.49 22.63
CA ARG A 333 0.76 -10.62 21.36
C ARG A 333 0.14 -9.82 20.22
N ALA A 334 -1.18 -9.84 20.11
CA ALA A 334 -1.89 -9.06 19.09
C ALA A 334 -1.70 -7.54 19.30
N THR A 335 -1.65 -7.09 20.55
CA THR A 335 -1.37 -5.69 20.91
C THR A 335 0.03 -5.28 20.46
N ILE A 336 1.05 -6.10 20.72
CA ILE A 336 2.41 -5.85 20.24
C ILE A 336 2.45 -5.84 18.71
N LYS A 337 1.81 -6.81 18.05
CA LYS A 337 1.76 -6.89 16.58
C LYS A 337 1.04 -5.72 15.92
N ALA A 338 0.23 -4.98 16.65
CA ALA A 338 -0.41 -3.76 16.16
C ALA A 338 0.56 -2.55 16.15
N CYS A 339 1.68 -2.59 16.88
CA CYS A 339 2.73 -1.58 16.80
C CYS A 339 3.46 -1.63 15.44
N GLN A 340 4.11 -0.53 15.06
CA GLN A 340 4.87 -0.43 13.82
C GLN A 340 6.23 -1.14 13.89
N GLY A 341 6.72 -1.44 15.09
CA GLY A 341 7.93 -2.21 15.32
C GLY A 341 9.22 -1.42 15.15
N VAL A 342 10.20 -2.02 14.51
CA VAL A 342 11.57 -1.50 14.36
C VAL A 342 11.99 -1.42 12.90
N GLU A 343 13.06 -0.71 12.60
CA GLU A 343 13.56 -0.50 11.24
C GLU A 343 13.95 -1.81 10.56
N LEU A 344 13.69 -1.90 9.27
CA LEU A 344 14.29 -2.93 8.43
C LEU A 344 15.81 -2.74 8.36
N LEU A 345 16.56 -3.82 8.30
CA LEU A 345 18.03 -3.79 8.21
C LEU A 345 18.59 -2.91 7.10
N THR A 346 17.82 -2.64 6.07
CA THR A 346 18.25 -1.85 4.90
C THR A 346 17.56 -0.50 4.78
N SER A 347 16.62 -0.17 5.65
CA SER A 347 15.83 1.07 5.51
C SER A 347 16.59 2.32 5.99
N GLY A 348 17.50 2.16 6.93
CA GLY A 348 18.25 3.27 7.52
C GLY A 348 17.81 3.55 8.97
N GLU A 349 17.78 4.80 9.37
CA GLU A 349 17.48 5.21 10.74
C GLU A 349 16.06 5.76 10.84
N LEU A 350 15.38 5.44 11.92
CA LEU A 350 14.11 6.01 12.35
C LEU A 350 14.24 6.51 13.78
N THR A 351 13.70 7.67 14.04
CA THR A 351 13.49 8.15 15.42
C THR A 351 12.20 8.96 15.51
N VAL A 352 11.81 9.32 16.72
CA VAL A 352 10.68 10.21 16.99
C VAL A 352 11.21 11.48 17.63
N VAL A 353 10.85 12.64 17.07
CA VAL A 353 11.35 13.94 17.51
C VAL A 353 10.23 14.86 17.96
N ASP A 354 10.55 15.77 18.88
CA ASP A 354 9.70 16.86 19.31
C ASP A 354 9.66 18.02 18.28
N GLU A 355 8.97 19.09 18.61
CA GLU A 355 8.85 20.30 17.78
C GLU A 355 10.18 21.03 17.51
N ASN A 356 11.24 20.71 18.28
CA ASN A 356 12.59 21.27 18.15
C ASN A 356 13.55 20.29 17.45
N ASP A 357 13.04 19.26 16.77
CA ASP A 357 13.79 18.19 16.13
C ASP A 357 14.71 17.40 17.10
N LYS A 358 14.35 17.36 18.40
CA LYS A 358 15.06 16.60 19.43
C LYS A 358 14.35 15.27 19.68
N GLU A 359 15.13 14.19 19.76
CA GLU A 359 14.62 12.87 20.07
C GLU A 359 13.85 12.83 21.40
N VAL A 360 12.66 12.22 21.39
CA VAL A 360 11.80 12.04 22.56
C VAL A 360 12.28 10.87 23.43
N PRO A 361 11.96 10.85 24.74
CA PRO A 361 12.22 9.68 25.59
C PRO A 361 11.54 8.42 25.06
N HIS A 362 12.19 7.26 25.25
CA HIS A 362 11.63 5.95 24.92
C HIS A 362 10.77 5.42 26.10
N ASP A 363 9.72 6.15 26.46
CA ASP A 363 8.84 5.88 27.59
C ASP A 363 7.48 5.29 27.17
N GLY A 364 7.17 5.26 25.86
CA GLY A 364 5.90 4.82 25.33
C GLY A 364 4.76 5.84 25.50
N GLU A 365 5.07 7.04 26.00
CA GLU A 365 4.09 8.08 26.35
C GLU A 365 4.37 9.41 25.63
N THR A 366 5.63 9.83 25.56
CA THR A 366 6.02 11.13 24.97
C THR A 366 5.81 11.12 23.46
N LEU A 367 4.86 11.95 23.00
CA LEU A 367 4.48 12.05 21.60
C LEU A 367 5.47 12.94 20.82
N GLY A 368 5.83 12.49 19.62
CA GLY A 368 6.60 13.26 18.66
C GLY A 368 6.29 12.87 17.21
N GLU A 369 7.04 13.43 16.27
CA GLU A 369 6.94 13.08 14.84
C GLU A 369 7.94 11.98 14.47
N ILE A 370 7.51 10.96 13.76
CA ILE A 370 8.43 9.99 13.12
C ILE A 370 9.23 10.72 12.05
N VAL A 371 10.56 10.64 12.17
CA VAL A 371 11.48 11.09 11.13
C VAL A 371 12.40 9.95 10.71
N VAL A 372 12.75 9.91 9.43
CA VAL A 372 13.55 8.83 8.86
C VAL A 372 14.63 9.35 7.93
N ARG A 373 15.75 8.65 7.88
CA ARG A 373 16.81 8.87 6.89
C ARG A 373 17.39 7.55 6.44
N GLY A 374 17.57 7.38 5.15
CA GLY A 374 18.12 6.12 4.63
C GLY A 374 17.90 5.93 3.15
N ASN A 375 18.38 4.79 2.67
CA ASN A 375 18.41 4.49 1.24
C ASN A 375 17.03 4.10 0.64
N VAL A 376 16.01 3.93 1.47
CA VAL A 376 14.63 3.66 1.02
C VAL A 376 13.79 4.95 0.90
N VAL A 377 14.30 6.08 1.42
CA VAL A 377 13.65 7.38 1.31
C VAL A 377 13.68 7.85 -0.15
N MET A 378 12.56 8.35 -0.64
CA MET A 378 12.37 8.83 -2.01
C MET A 378 13.43 9.85 -2.43
N LYS A 379 13.63 9.99 -3.75
CA LYS A 379 14.47 11.05 -4.30
C LYS A 379 13.89 12.46 -4.11
N GLY A 380 12.57 12.55 -3.94
CA GLY A 380 11.80 13.78 -3.77
C GLY A 380 10.46 13.69 -4.50
N TYR A 381 9.70 14.79 -4.49
CA TYR A 381 8.48 14.93 -5.27
C TYR A 381 8.79 15.42 -6.68
N PHE A 382 8.23 14.75 -7.67
CA PHE A 382 8.43 15.05 -9.09
C PHE A 382 7.89 16.44 -9.43
N ASN A 383 8.74 17.29 -10.02
CA ASN A 383 8.43 18.68 -10.36
C ASN A 383 7.94 19.55 -9.19
N ASP A 384 8.26 19.19 -7.95
CA ASP A 384 7.85 19.94 -6.74
C ASP A 384 9.00 20.02 -5.71
N PRO A 385 10.04 20.82 -5.99
CA PRO A 385 11.17 20.98 -5.09
C PRO A 385 10.80 21.66 -3.77
N ASP A 386 9.80 22.55 -3.77
CA ASP A 386 9.35 23.25 -2.57
C ASP A 386 8.69 22.26 -1.59
N ALA A 387 7.78 21.41 -2.07
CA ALA A 387 7.20 20.37 -1.23
C ALA A 387 8.25 19.35 -0.78
N THR A 388 9.27 19.06 -1.60
CA THR A 388 10.39 18.20 -1.21
C THR A 388 11.17 18.80 -0.04
N SER A 389 11.54 20.08 -0.13
CA SER A 389 12.31 20.76 0.93
C SER A 389 11.52 20.91 2.23
N GLN A 390 10.19 21.02 2.17
CA GLN A 390 9.34 21.09 3.36
C GLN A 390 9.36 19.79 4.19
N VAL A 391 9.45 18.64 3.54
CA VAL A 391 9.45 17.34 4.22
C VAL A 391 10.86 16.79 4.44
N MET A 392 11.86 17.26 3.68
CA MET A 392 13.27 16.88 3.84
C MET A 392 14.04 18.03 4.47
N ARG A 393 14.06 18.10 5.80
CA ARG A 393 14.74 19.14 6.56
C ARG A 393 15.59 18.54 7.67
N GLY A 394 16.62 19.24 8.11
CA GLY A 394 17.51 18.78 9.19
C GLY A 394 18.25 17.47 8.88
N GLY A 395 18.31 17.03 7.60
CA GLY A 395 18.89 15.74 7.20
C GLY A 395 17.92 14.55 7.37
N TRP A 396 16.65 14.81 7.65
CA TRP A 396 15.59 13.81 7.84
C TRP A 396 14.42 14.05 6.91
N PHE A 397 13.73 12.95 6.58
CA PHE A 397 12.40 12.98 6.00
C PHE A 397 11.36 12.96 7.14
N HIS A 398 10.51 13.95 7.18
CA HIS A 398 9.43 14.14 8.14
C HIS A 398 8.16 13.50 7.62
N THR A 399 7.66 12.48 8.34
CA THR A 399 6.56 11.65 7.85
C THR A 399 5.19 12.27 8.04
N GLY A 400 5.05 13.20 9.01
CA GLY A 400 3.77 13.72 9.47
C GLY A 400 2.96 12.73 10.31
N ASP A 401 3.57 11.63 10.75
CA ASP A 401 2.96 10.65 11.64
C ASP A 401 3.39 10.89 13.09
N ALA A 402 2.41 11.07 13.98
CA ALA A 402 2.62 11.23 15.42
C ALA A 402 2.78 9.85 16.06
N ALA A 403 3.85 9.65 16.81
CA ALA A 403 4.20 8.37 17.41
C ALA A 403 4.88 8.51 18.76
N VAL A 404 5.00 7.40 19.46
CA VAL A 404 5.84 7.20 20.64
C VAL A 404 6.84 6.09 20.37
N ILE A 405 7.96 6.06 21.14
CA ILE A 405 8.87 4.91 21.15
C ILE A 405 8.77 4.24 22.52
N HIS A 406 8.53 2.94 22.51
CA HIS A 406 8.48 2.14 23.72
C HIS A 406 9.90 1.83 24.27
N PRO A 407 10.04 1.51 25.57
CA PRO A 407 11.34 1.15 26.16
C PRO A 407 12.06 -0.03 25.45
N ASN A 408 11.31 -0.88 24.76
CA ASN A 408 11.84 -1.97 23.95
C ASN A 408 12.26 -1.56 22.53
N GLY A 409 12.17 -0.25 22.19
CA GLY A 409 12.55 0.30 20.89
C GLY A 409 11.45 0.24 19.82
N TYR A 410 10.26 -0.32 20.12
CA TYR A 410 9.17 -0.35 19.13
C TYR A 410 8.54 1.02 18.98
N ALA A 411 8.41 1.46 17.74
CA ALA A 411 7.61 2.62 17.41
C ALA A 411 6.11 2.26 17.40
N GLU A 412 5.28 3.14 17.92
CA GLU A 412 3.82 3.02 17.86
C GLU A 412 3.22 4.34 17.38
N ILE A 413 2.56 4.30 16.21
CA ILE A 413 1.84 5.46 15.68
C ILE A 413 0.55 5.68 16.49
N ARG A 414 0.42 6.88 17.00
CA ARG A 414 -0.76 7.33 17.74
C ARG A 414 -1.79 7.99 16.82
N ASP A 415 -1.33 8.74 15.81
CA ASP A 415 -2.19 9.36 14.79
C ASP A 415 -1.33 9.99 13.66
N ARG A 416 -2.03 10.63 12.70
CA ARG A 416 -1.41 11.68 11.88
C ARG A 416 -1.31 12.95 12.71
N LEU A 417 -0.21 13.71 12.63
CA LEU A 417 -0.06 14.98 13.36
C LEU A 417 -1.27 15.91 13.18
N LYS A 418 -1.82 15.97 11.96
CA LYS A 418 -3.01 16.77 11.63
C LYS A 418 -4.35 16.17 12.07
N ASP A 419 -4.37 14.92 12.50
CA ASP A 419 -5.58 14.17 12.88
C ASP A 419 -5.65 13.94 14.41
N VAL A 420 -4.55 14.19 15.16
CA VAL A 420 -4.56 14.23 16.63
C VAL A 420 -5.63 15.20 17.09
N ILE A 421 -6.52 14.74 17.96
CA ILE A 421 -7.62 15.55 18.48
C ILE A 421 -7.13 16.27 19.72
N ILE A 422 -7.19 17.61 19.73
CA ILE A 422 -6.81 18.43 20.89
C ILE A 422 -8.07 18.87 21.59
N SER A 423 -8.43 18.17 22.66
CA SER A 423 -9.65 18.43 23.44
C SER A 423 -9.31 18.96 24.83
N GLY A 424 -9.61 20.22 25.07
CA GLY A 424 -9.35 20.86 26.37
C GLY A 424 -7.86 20.90 26.77
N GLY A 425 -6.95 20.88 25.81
CA GLY A 425 -5.51 20.84 26.01
C GLY A 425 -4.91 19.42 26.09
N GLU A 426 -5.72 18.38 26.02
CA GLU A 426 -5.29 16.98 26.04
C GLU A 426 -5.23 16.42 24.62
N ASN A 427 -4.19 15.68 24.30
CA ASN A 427 -4.04 14.97 23.03
C ASN A 427 -4.78 13.63 23.08
N ILE A 428 -5.71 13.43 22.14
CA ILE A 428 -6.47 12.18 22.02
C ILE A 428 -6.08 11.51 20.71
N SER A 429 -5.55 10.30 20.82
CA SER A 429 -5.29 9.44 19.67
C SER A 429 -6.61 8.87 19.13
N SER A 430 -6.92 9.16 17.88
CA SER A 430 -8.09 8.58 17.23
C SER A 430 -7.95 7.06 17.08
N ILE A 431 -6.74 6.57 16.84
CA ILE A 431 -6.43 5.14 16.68
C ILE A 431 -6.69 4.36 17.99
N GLU A 432 -6.29 4.91 19.13
CA GLU A 432 -6.54 4.30 20.45
C GLU A 432 -8.02 4.10 20.68
N VAL A 433 -8.81 5.14 20.47
CA VAL A 433 -10.27 5.10 20.68
C VAL A 433 -10.96 4.17 19.68
N GLU A 434 -10.57 4.24 18.41
CA GLU A 434 -11.06 3.34 17.36
C GLU A 434 -10.76 1.87 17.70
N GLY A 435 -9.55 1.58 18.18
CA GLY A 435 -9.14 0.25 18.61
C GLY A 435 -10.00 -0.31 19.76
N VAL A 436 -10.38 0.54 20.72
CA VAL A 436 -11.30 0.16 21.80
C VAL A 436 -12.70 -0.09 21.26
N MET A 437 -13.25 0.84 20.46
CA MET A 437 -14.62 0.71 19.94
C MET A 437 -14.79 -0.50 19.01
N LEU A 438 -13.76 -0.91 18.27
CA LEU A 438 -13.77 -2.11 17.43
C LEU A 438 -13.90 -3.42 18.23
N ARG A 439 -13.63 -3.41 19.56
CA ARG A 439 -13.86 -4.57 20.44
C ARG A 439 -15.34 -4.78 20.76
N HIS A 440 -16.19 -3.76 20.55
CA HIS A 440 -17.62 -3.90 20.79
C HIS A 440 -18.25 -4.89 19.79
N PRO A 441 -19.07 -5.87 20.24
CA PRO A 441 -19.59 -6.94 19.39
C PRO A 441 -20.35 -6.47 18.15
N ALA A 442 -21.08 -5.36 18.27
CA ALA A 442 -21.91 -4.81 17.20
C ALA A 442 -21.13 -3.94 16.18
N VAL A 443 -19.92 -3.50 16.50
CA VAL A 443 -19.16 -2.57 15.65
C VAL A 443 -18.42 -3.33 14.56
N GLN A 444 -18.62 -2.91 13.31
CA GLN A 444 -17.89 -3.40 12.13
C GLN A 444 -16.71 -2.50 11.80
N GLU A 445 -16.96 -1.19 11.74
CA GLU A 445 -15.96 -0.17 11.43
C GLU A 445 -16.24 1.09 12.27
N VAL A 446 -15.17 1.81 12.57
CA VAL A 446 -15.26 3.09 13.27
C VAL A 446 -14.18 4.05 12.80
N ALA A 447 -14.50 5.32 12.79
CA ALA A 447 -13.56 6.41 12.59
C ALA A 447 -13.83 7.51 13.61
N LEU A 448 -12.78 7.94 14.32
CA LEU A 448 -12.85 9.03 15.27
C LEU A 448 -12.25 10.29 14.66
N VAL A 449 -12.93 11.42 14.82
CA VAL A 449 -12.43 12.74 14.41
C VAL A 449 -12.72 13.78 15.48
N GLY A 450 -11.90 14.82 15.55
CA GLY A 450 -12.20 16.02 16.31
C GLY A 450 -13.23 16.86 15.56
N LEU A 451 -14.35 17.17 16.21
CA LEU A 451 -15.32 18.16 15.73
C LEU A 451 -15.25 19.41 16.60
N PRO A 452 -15.53 20.61 16.03
CA PRO A 452 -15.53 21.85 16.80
C PRO A 452 -16.46 21.76 18.02
N HIS A 453 -15.97 22.23 19.18
CA HIS A 453 -16.70 22.22 20.44
C HIS A 453 -16.46 23.52 21.21
N GLU A 454 -17.53 24.20 21.63
CA GLU A 454 -17.46 25.54 22.27
C GLU A 454 -16.56 25.61 23.51
N ARG A 455 -16.54 24.55 24.32
CA ARG A 455 -15.81 24.52 25.60
C ARG A 455 -14.38 23.95 25.45
N TRP A 456 -14.17 22.97 24.55
CA TRP A 456 -12.95 22.16 24.49
C TRP A 456 -12.09 22.46 23.28
N GLY A 457 -12.53 23.38 22.38
CA GLY A 457 -11.93 23.60 21.07
C GLY A 457 -12.34 22.51 20.08
N GLU A 458 -11.93 21.29 20.33
CA GLU A 458 -12.41 20.08 19.65
C GLU A 458 -12.96 19.08 20.66
N ALA A 459 -13.88 18.23 20.23
CA ALA A 459 -14.34 17.06 20.98
C ALA A 459 -14.31 15.81 20.08
N PRO A 460 -13.88 14.65 20.61
CA PRO A 460 -13.86 13.40 19.87
C PRO A 460 -15.29 12.97 19.49
N HIS A 461 -15.50 12.67 18.19
CA HIS A 461 -16.77 12.20 17.65
C HIS A 461 -16.53 10.93 16.83
N ALA A 462 -17.29 9.87 17.12
CA ALA A 462 -17.15 8.59 16.43
C ALA A 462 -18.18 8.44 15.31
N PHE A 463 -17.72 8.02 14.13
CA PHE A 463 -18.55 7.57 13.02
C PHE A 463 -18.47 6.05 12.94
N VAL A 464 -19.60 5.37 13.07
CA VAL A 464 -19.66 3.92 13.29
C VAL A 464 -20.48 3.23 12.20
N VAL A 465 -19.97 2.13 11.70
CA VAL A 465 -20.71 1.17 10.87
C VAL A 465 -20.95 -0.09 11.71
N LEU A 466 -22.19 -0.50 11.84
CA LEU A 466 -22.55 -1.72 12.57
C LEU A 466 -22.45 -2.95 11.67
N LYS A 467 -22.19 -4.10 12.28
CA LYS A 467 -22.26 -5.40 11.60
C LYS A 467 -23.67 -5.67 11.08
N ALA A 468 -23.79 -6.42 10.00
CA ALA A 468 -25.08 -6.78 9.44
C ALA A 468 -25.97 -7.50 10.48
N GLY A 469 -27.17 -6.94 10.70
CA GLY A 469 -28.12 -7.45 11.69
C GLY A 469 -27.83 -7.12 13.15
N ALA A 470 -26.73 -6.45 13.43
CA ALA A 470 -26.43 -5.96 14.79
C ALA A 470 -27.09 -4.61 15.06
N THR A 471 -27.40 -4.36 16.32
CA THR A 471 -27.95 -3.08 16.82
C THR A 471 -27.12 -2.61 18.02
N ALA A 472 -26.83 -1.33 18.09
CA ALA A 472 -26.24 -0.67 19.25
C ALA A 472 -26.68 0.79 19.26
N GLY A 473 -26.89 1.34 20.45
CA GLY A 473 -27.25 2.75 20.64
C GLY A 473 -26.00 3.62 20.82
N GLU A 474 -26.16 4.95 20.55
CA GLU A 474 -25.09 5.92 20.81
C GLU A 474 -24.59 5.85 22.24
N GLN A 475 -25.55 5.85 23.22
CA GLN A 475 -25.21 5.84 24.63
C GLN A 475 -24.44 4.57 25.02
N GLU A 476 -24.85 3.40 24.53
CA GLU A 476 -24.20 2.11 24.76
C GLU A 476 -22.72 2.14 24.30
N LEU A 477 -22.46 2.63 23.08
CA LEU A 477 -21.10 2.72 22.55
C LEU A 477 -20.24 3.74 23.31
N ARG A 478 -20.83 4.84 23.74
CA ARG A 478 -20.13 5.85 24.56
C ARG A 478 -19.81 5.32 25.96
N GLU A 479 -20.71 4.58 26.57
CA GLU A 479 -20.50 3.93 27.88
C GLU A 479 -19.41 2.85 27.73
N PHE A 480 -19.48 2.00 26.72
CA PHE A 480 -18.45 1.02 26.42
C PHE A 480 -17.05 1.67 26.27
N ALA A 481 -16.98 2.80 25.55
CA ALA A 481 -15.73 3.53 25.42
C ALA A 481 -15.23 4.07 26.76
N ARG A 482 -16.12 4.63 27.62
CA ARG A 482 -15.78 5.16 28.95
C ARG A 482 -15.31 4.09 29.93
N GLU A 483 -15.83 2.89 29.83
CA GLU A 483 -15.41 1.76 30.68
C GLU A 483 -14.01 1.26 30.33
N ASN A 484 -13.56 1.51 29.10
CA ASN A 484 -12.31 0.97 28.57
C ASN A 484 -11.24 2.04 28.29
N LEU A 485 -11.53 3.33 28.49
CA LEU A 485 -10.63 4.47 28.22
C LEU A 485 -10.72 5.49 29.35
N ALA A 486 -9.70 6.34 29.43
CA ALA A 486 -9.82 7.55 30.25
C ALA A 486 -11.01 8.40 29.76
N HIS A 487 -11.81 8.92 30.69
CA HIS A 487 -13.09 9.55 30.39
C HIS A 487 -13.03 10.67 29.35
N PHE A 488 -11.94 11.44 29.33
CA PHE A 488 -11.75 12.54 28.39
C PHE A 488 -11.51 12.06 26.94
N LYS A 489 -11.06 10.80 26.76
CA LYS A 489 -10.84 10.18 25.46
C LYS A 489 -12.12 9.64 24.83
N ALA A 490 -13.13 9.34 25.63
CA ALA A 490 -14.38 8.75 25.15
C ALA A 490 -15.12 9.70 24.20
N PRO A 491 -15.75 9.18 23.13
CA PRO A 491 -16.48 10.01 22.18
C PRO A 491 -17.58 10.85 22.86
N HIS A 492 -17.65 12.12 22.49
CA HIS A 492 -18.73 13.02 22.90
C HIS A 492 -20.04 12.71 22.18
N GLY A 493 -19.97 12.18 20.96
CA GLY A 493 -21.13 11.77 20.18
C GLY A 493 -20.77 10.60 19.25
N VAL A 494 -21.81 9.91 18.77
CA VAL A 494 -21.69 8.81 17.82
C VAL A 494 -22.67 9.04 16.68
N THR A 495 -22.17 8.96 15.43
CA THR A 495 -23.01 8.99 14.23
C THR A 495 -22.91 7.64 13.52
N PHE A 496 -24.05 7.02 13.23
CA PHE A 496 -24.11 5.77 12.48
C PHE A 496 -24.15 6.03 10.98
N LEU A 497 -23.33 5.30 10.25
CA LEU A 497 -23.25 5.35 8.78
C LEU A 497 -23.43 3.94 8.20
N SER A 498 -23.91 3.87 6.96
CA SER A 498 -23.95 2.61 6.20
C SER A 498 -22.55 2.19 5.74
N GLU A 499 -21.67 3.15 5.46
CA GLU A 499 -20.26 2.94 5.10
C GLU A 499 -19.43 4.17 5.50
N LEU A 500 -18.16 3.96 5.82
CA LEU A 500 -17.20 5.06 6.02
C LEU A 500 -16.62 5.53 4.68
N PRO A 501 -16.38 6.85 4.49
CA PRO A 501 -15.70 7.35 3.31
C PRO A 501 -14.25 6.86 3.28
N LYS A 502 -13.87 6.17 2.20
CA LYS A 502 -12.55 5.56 2.03
C LYS A 502 -11.87 6.01 0.76
N THR A 503 -10.55 6.04 0.80
CA THR A 503 -9.74 6.10 -0.42
C THR A 503 -9.86 4.78 -1.19
N ALA A 504 -9.41 4.78 -2.44
CA ALA A 504 -9.34 3.57 -3.25
C ALA A 504 -8.46 2.45 -2.64
N THR A 505 -7.56 2.79 -1.74
CA THR A 505 -6.72 1.83 -0.99
C THR A 505 -7.36 1.36 0.31
N GLY A 506 -8.60 1.76 0.58
CA GLY A 506 -9.33 1.38 1.80
C GLY A 506 -9.04 2.26 3.02
N LYS A 507 -8.22 3.32 2.90
CA LYS A 507 -7.92 4.24 4.00
C LYS A 507 -9.09 5.20 4.23
N ILE A 508 -9.52 5.35 5.48
CA ILE A 508 -10.63 6.24 5.86
C ILE A 508 -10.25 7.70 5.60
N GLN A 509 -11.17 8.43 4.98
CA GLN A 509 -11.02 9.86 4.67
C GLN A 509 -11.60 10.71 5.83
N LYS A 510 -10.85 10.83 6.93
CA LYS A 510 -11.28 11.56 8.14
C LYS A 510 -11.64 13.02 7.86
N PHE A 511 -11.02 13.66 6.87
CA PHE A 511 -11.35 15.03 6.48
C PHE A 511 -12.78 15.19 5.94
N VAL A 512 -13.32 14.15 5.29
CA VAL A 512 -14.72 14.11 4.85
C VAL A 512 -15.65 14.09 6.04
N LEU A 513 -15.32 13.27 7.04
CA LEU A 513 -16.09 13.16 8.29
C LEU A 513 -16.07 14.47 9.10
N ARG A 514 -15.04 15.31 8.93
CA ARG A 514 -14.97 16.66 9.52
C ARG A 514 -15.78 17.71 8.74
N GLY A 515 -16.64 17.31 7.80
CA GLY A 515 -17.48 18.22 7.01
C GLY A 515 -16.76 18.93 5.87
N ARG A 516 -15.54 18.52 5.50
CA ARG A 516 -14.87 18.98 4.29
C ARG A 516 -15.39 18.19 3.08
N PRO A 517 -15.53 18.82 1.88
CA PRO A 517 -16.06 18.11 0.73
C PRO A 517 -15.23 16.86 0.45
N ALA A 518 -15.92 15.75 0.22
CA ALA A 518 -15.30 14.52 -0.25
C ALA A 518 -14.53 14.84 -1.54
N ILE A 519 -13.36 14.24 -1.72
CA ILE A 519 -12.80 14.05 -3.06
C ILE A 519 -13.77 13.05 -3.69
N VAL A 520 -14.69 13.59 -4.50
CA VAL A 520 -15.92 12.93 -4.92
C VAL A 520 -15.60 11.65 -5.66
N LYS A 521 -16.14 10.53 -5.16
CA LYS A 521 -16.51 9.42 -6.03
C LYS A 521 -17.67 9.91 -6.90
N GLN A 522 -17.42 10.33 -8.13
CA GLN A 522 -18.39 10.37 -9.21
C GLN A 522 -18.05 9.31 -10.23
#